data_e242ef627dbef54c24941f08cb275ae6
#
_entry.id   e242ef627dbef54c24941f08cb275ae6
#
_cell.length_a   1.000
_cell.length_b   1.000
_cell.length_c   1.000
_cell.angle_alpha   90.00
_cell.angle_beta   90.00
_cell.angle_gamma   90.00
#
_symmetry.space_group_name_H-M   'P 1'
#
loop_
_entity.id
_entity.type
_entity.pdbx_description
1 polymer ?
#
loop_
_entity_poly.entity_id
_entity_poly.type
_entity_poly.pdbx_seq_one_letter_code
_entity_poly.pdbx_strand_id
1 'polypeptide(L)'
;MASERRRPEKPGPVRKLWKIGELIERSGISRQTLHNYTMLGLIEPASRTPSGHRLYDEASFELLERIKQLRRTHTLMEIRDLLRRPEGGR
;
A
#
# COMPACT_ATOMS: atom_id res chain seq x y z
N MET A 1 -35.95 -2.16 2.14
CA MET A 1 -35.59 -2.25 2.24
C MET A 1 -34.89 -2.14 2.34
N ALA A 2 -34.66 -2.12 2.42
CA ALA A 2 -33.91 -2.03 2.65
C ALA A 2 -33.02 -2.27 2.54
N SER A 3 -32.93 -2.41 2.65
CA SER A 3 -32.10 -2.62 2.64
C SER A 3 -31.31 -2.57 2.11
N GLU A 4 -31.36 -2.40 1.97
CA GLU A 4 -30.73 -2.42 1.63
C GLU A 4 -29.98 -2.12 1.53
N ARG A 5 -29.96 -1.88 1.86
CA ARG A 5 -29.25 -1.57 1.90
C ARG A 5 -28.30 -1.63 2.03
N ARG A 6 -27.92 -1.80 2.11
CA ARG A 6 -26.99 -1.94 2.19
C ARG A 6 -26.03 -1.94 1.86
N ARG A 7 -25.76 -2.01 1.62
CA ARG A 7 -24.84 -2.07 1.23
C ARG A 7 -24.24 -1.74 0.52
N PRO A 8 -23.96 -1.53 0.60
CA PRO A 8 -23.39 -1.20 -0.07
C PRO A 8 -22.90 -1.27 -1.01
N GLU A 9 -22.72 -1.29 -1.22
CA GLU A 9 -22.28 -1.29 -1.83
C GLU A 9 -21.71 -1.41 -2.67
N LYS A 10 -21.35 -1.63 -2.88
CA LYS A 10 -20.73 -1.71 -3.58
C LYS A 10 -20.21 -2.17 -4.19
N PRO A 11 -20.35 -2.02 -4.17
CA PRO A 11 -20.05 -2.70 -5.13
C PRO A 11 -18.76 -3.18 -5.41
N GLY A 12 -18.04 -2.94 -5.77
CA GLY A 12 -16.77 -3.49 -5.97
C GLY A 12 -16.40 -4.47 -4.90
N PRO A 13 -15.26 -5.07 -5.03
CA PRO A 13 -14.82 -6.03 -4.03
C PRO A 13 -14.64 -5.37 -2.67
N VAL A 14 -14.89 -6.14 -1.65
CA VAL A 14 -14.66 -5.67 -0.31
C VAL A 14 -13.16 -5.53 -0.13
N ARG A 15 -12.75 -4.37 0.31
CA ARG A 15 -11.34 -4.11 0.54
C ARG A 15 -10.95 -4.59 1.92
N LYS A 16 -10.02 -5.50 1.96
CA LYS A 16 -9.48 -5.94 3.23
C LYS A 16 -8.35 -5.01 3.64
N LEU A 17 -8.34 -4.62 4.89
CA LEU A 17 -7.33 -3.71 5.42
C LEU A 17 -6.49 -4.41 6.46
N TRP A 18 -5.20 -4.11 6.47
CA TRP A 18 -4.26 -4.69 7.42
C TRP A 18 -3.58 -3.61 8.22
N LYS A 19 -3.28 -3.92 9.47
CA LYS A 19 -2.47 -3.04 10.28
C LYS A 19 -1.02 -3.18 9.88
N ILE A 20 -0.22 -2.19 10.29
CA ILE A 20 1.17 -2.17 9.91
C ILE A 20 1.93 -3.44 10.33
N GLY A 21 1.62 -3.96 11.52
CA GLY A 21 2.27 -5.18 11.97
C GLY A 21 1.94 -6.37 11.09
N GLU A 22 0.71 -6.45 10.64
CA GLU A 22 0.30 -7.53 9.75
C GLU A 22 0.97 -7.41 8.40
N LEU A 23 1.09 -6.19 7.90
CA LEU A 23 1.75 -5.95 6.63
C LEU A 23 3.21 -6.38 6.70
N ILE A 24 3.88 -6.01 7.77
CA ILE A 24 5.28 -6.37 7.98
C ILE A 24 5.44 -7.88 8.03
N GLU A 25 4.59 -8.52 8.80
CA GLU A 25 4.68 -9.95 8.97
C GLU A 25 4.48 -10.71 7.66
N ARG A 26 3.49 -10.31 6.90
CA ARG A 26 3.16 -10.99 5.66
C ARG A 26 4.12 -10.68 4.53
N SER A 27 4.64 -9.46 4.50
CA SER A 27 5.52 -9.05 3.40
C SER A 27 6.98 -9.44 3.65
N GLY A 28 7.33 -9.67 4.90
CA GLY A 28 8.69 -10.05 5.23
C GLY A 28 9.68 -8.92 5.33
N ILE A 29 9.22 -7.68 5.21
CA ILE A 29 10.13 -6.55 5.36
C ILE A 29 10.17 -6.12 6.82
N SER A 30 11.20 -5.37 7.17
CA SER A 30 11.33 -4.87 8.52
C SER A 30 10.49 -3.60 8.69
N ARG A 31 10.20 -3.28 9.95
CA ARG A 31 9.47 -2.06 10.25
C ARG A 31 10.25 -0.84 9.78
N GLN A 32 11.56 -0.88 9.97
CA GLN A 32 12.41 0.22 9.55
C GLN A 32 12.36 0.42 8.03
N THR A 33 12.38 -0.68 7.29
CA THR A 33 12.31 -0.60 5.84
C THR A 33 10.98 0.00 5.39
N LEU A 34 9.89 -0.44 6.01
CA LEU A 34 8.58 0.10 5.67
C LEU A 34 8.52 1.59 5.99
N HIS A 35 9.09 1.98 7.12
CA HIS A 35 9.14 3.39 7.50
C HIS A 35 9.88 4.20 6.45
N ASN A 36 11.03 3.70 6.01
CA ASN A 36 11.82 4.39 4.99
C ASN A 36 11.03 4.52 3.69
N TYR A 37 10.33 3.48 3.29
CA TYR A 37 9.53 3.53 2.08
C TYR A 37 8.43 4.57 2.20
N THR A 38 7.81 4.64 3.38
CA THR A 38 6.77 5.62 3.63
C THR A 38 7.33 7.05 3.54
N MET A 39 8.49 7.26 4.14
CA MET A 39 9.12 8.58 4.12
C MET A 39 9.51 9.01 2.71
N LEU A 40 9.87 8.06 1.88
CA LEU A 40 10.22 8.35 0.49
C LEU A 40 9.00 8.51 -0.42
N GLY A 41 7.82 8.25 0.12
CA GLY A 41 6.61 8.35 -0.68
C GLY A 41 6.36 7.16 -1.57
N LEU A 42 7.02 6.05 -1.30
CA LEU A 42 6.83 4.83 -2.09
C LEU A 42 5.56 4.08 -1.71
N ILE A 43 5.18 4.18 -0.46
CA ILE A 43 4.03 3.46 0.09
C ILE A 43 3.17 4.44 0.86
N GLU A 44 1.87 4.36 0.68
CA GLU A 44 0.92 5.17 1.43
C GLU A 44 -0.16 4.27 2.01
N PRO A 45 -0.63 4.57 3.20
CA PRO A 45 -1.73 3.78 3.76
C PRO A 45 -3.02 4.04 3.00
N ALA A 46 -3.87 3.02 2.95
CA ALA A 46 -5.18 3.15 2.31
C ALA A 46 -6.10 4.01 3.16
N SER A 47 -5.95 3.93 4.48
CA SER A 47 -6.75 4.74 5.38
C SER A 47 -6.10 4.74 6.76
N ARG A 48 -6.75 5.39 7.71
CA ARG A 48 -6.28 5.43 9.08
C ARG A 48 -7.44 5.16 10.02
N THR A 49 -7.14 4.57 11.16
CA THR A 49 -8.15 4.41 12.19
C THR A 49 -8.39 5.77 12.87
N PRO A 50 -9.47 5.90 13.63
CA PRO A 50 -9.71 7.14 14.37
C PRO A 50 -8.57 7.50 15.31
N SER A 51 -7.83 6.52 15.80
CA SER A 51 -6.70 6.80 16.69
C SER A 51 -5.41 7.09 15.90
N GLY A 52 -5.49 7.12 14.57
CA GLY A 52 -4.35 7.51 13.76
C GLY A 52 -3.48 6.39 13.26
N HIS A 53 -3.84 5.16 13.53
CA HIS A 53 -3.05 4.03 13.04
C HIS A 53 -3.28 3.84 11.55
N ARG A 54 -2.22 3.50 10.85
CA ARG A 54 -2.28 3.29 9.41
C ARG A 54 -2.84 1.93 9.08
N LEU A 55 -3.64 1.90 8.01
CA LEU A 55 -4.20 0.65 7.49
C LEU A 55 -3.82 0.54 6.03
N TYR A 56 -3.42 -0.66 5.63
CA TYR A 56 -2.95 -0.91 4.28
C TYR A 56 -3.85 -1.92 3.59
N ASP A 57 -3.93 -1.85 2.28
CA ASP A 57 -4.77 -2.77 1.52
C ASP A 57 -3.91 -3.66 0.63
N GLU A 58 -4.58 -4.43 -0.19
CA GLU A 58 -3.91 -5.39 -1.06
C GLU A 58 -2.90 -4.72 -2.00
N ALA A 59 -3.20 -3.51 -2.43
CA ALA A 59 -2.29 -2.78 -3.31
C ALA A 59 -0.93 -2.55 -2.65
N SER A 60 -0.91 -2.43 -1.34
CA SER A 60 0.34 -2.26 -0.63
C SER A 60 1.24 -3.48 -0.76
N PHE A 61 0.64 -4.68 -0.67
CA PHE A 61 1.41 -5.90 -0.82
C PHE A 61 2.00 -6.01 -2.22
N GLU A 62 1.19 -5.69 -3.23
CA GLU A 62 1.65 -5.73 -4.60
C GLU A 62 2.76 -4.73 -4.83
N LEU A 63 2.62 -3.56 -4.25
CA LEU A 63 3.62 -2.52 -4.40
C LEU A 63 4.94 -2.91 -3.72
N LEU A 64 4.84 -3.49 -2.53
CA LEU A 64 6.05 -3.94 -1.83
C LEU A 64 6.77 -5.01 -2.62
N GLU A 65 6.02 -5.90 -3.24
CA GLU A 65 6.62 -6.95 -4.06
C GLU A 65 7.30 -6.34 -5.28
N ARG A 66 6.66 -5.36 -5.88
CA ARG A 66 7.24 -4.68 -7.04
C ARG A 66 8.52 -3.94 -6.66
N ILE A 67 8.51 -3.27 -5.53
CA ILE A 67 9.70 -2.57 -5.05
C ILE A 67 10.82 -3.56 -4.82
N LYS A 68 10.50 -4.70 -4.23
CA LYS A 68 11.47 -5.73 -3.98
C LYS A 68 12.14 -6.19 -5.27
N GLN A 69 11.35 -6.37 -6.33
CA GLN A 69 11.89 -6.77 -7.61
C GLN A 69 12.76 -5.69 -8.22
N LEU A 70 12.29 -4.45 -8.14
CA LEU A 70 13.02 -3.34 -8.73
C LEU A 70 14.34 -3.06 -8.02
N ARG A 71 14.41 -3.38 -6.72
CA ARG A 71 15.63 -3.13 -5.96
C ARG A 71 16.79 -3.98 -6.44
N ARG A 72 16.53 -4.96 -7.24
CA ARG A 72 17.59 -5.77 -7.80
C ARG A 72 18.41 -5.00 -8.82
N THR A 73 17.82 -4.02 -9.47
CA THR A 73 18.46 -3.29 -10.56
C THR A 73 18.38 -1.79 -10.41
N HIS A 74 17.68 -1.30 -9.39
CA HIS A 74 17.47 0.14 -9.24
C HIS A 74 17.72 0.56 -7.80
N THR A 75 18.14 1.81 -7.63
CA THR A 75 18.21 2.39 -6.29
C THR A 75 16.80 2.79 -5.85
N LEU A 76 16.65 3.04 -4.57
CA LEU A 76 15.35 3.47 -4.05
C LEU A 76 14.89 4.78 -4.67
N MET A 77 15.83 5.69 -4.94
CA MET A 77 15.46 6.96 -5.56
C MET A 77 14.97 6.74 -6.98
N GLU A 78 15.61 5.83 -7.69
CA GLU A 78 15.15 5.51 -9.04
C GLU A 78 13.78 4.87 -9.02
N ILE A 79 13.56 4.00 -8.04
CA ILE A 79 12.25 3.35 -7.91
C ILE A 79 11.18 4.39 -7.60
N ARG A 80 11.51 5.33 -6.71
CA ARG A 80 10.56 6.38 -6.39
C ARG A 80 10.16 7.15 -7.65
N ASP A 81 11.14 7.49 -8.46
CA ASP A 81 10.86 8.22 -9.69
C ASP A 81 10.00 7.40 -10.65
N LEU A 82 10.31 6.12 -10.77
CA LEU A 82 9.54 5.25 -11.65
C LEU A 82 8.08 5.14 -11.20
N LEU A 83 7.87 4.98 -9.90
CA LEU A 83 6.52 4.78 -9.39
C LEU A 83 5.69 6.05 -9.39
N ARG A 84 6.34 7.20 -9.33
CA ARG A 84 5.64 8.47 -9.33
C ARG A 84 5.33 8.98 -10.72
N ARG A 85 5.95 8.38 -11.71
CA ARG A 85 5.75 8.81 -13.08
C ARG A 85 4.35 8.46 -13.54
N PRO A 86 3.61 9.42 -14.09
CA PRO A 86 2.26 9.10 -14.53
C PRO A 86 2.29 8.12 -15.68
N GLU A 87 1.22 7.38 -15.75
CA GLU A 87 1.04 6.46 -16.83
C GLU A 87 1.04 7.20 -18.16
N GLY A 88 1.63 6.61 -19.11
CA GLY A 88 1.61 7.18 -20.42
C GLY A 88 2.54 8.32 -20.57
N GLY A 89 3.27 8.54 -19.59
CA GLY A 89 4.02 9.41 -19.71
C GLY A 89 4.61 10.37 -19.70
N ARG A 90 4.42 10.52 -19.47
CA ARG A 90 4.86 11.47 -19.42
C ARG A 90 5.41 11.70 -18.76
#